data_eb82c734b9f8620d27ebaec2685a31cd
#
_entry.id   eb82c734b9f8620d27ebaec2685a31cd
#
_cell.length_a   1.000
_cell.length_b   1.000
_cell.length_c   1.000
_cell.angle_alpha   90.00
_cell.angle_beta   90.00
_cell.angle_gamma   90.00
#
_symmetry.space_group_name_H-M   'P 1'
#
loop_
_entity.id
_entity.type
_entity.pdbx_description
1 polymer ?
#
loop_
_entity_poly.entity_id
_entity_poly.type
_entity_poly.pdbx_seq_one_letter_code
_entity_poly.pdbx_strand_id
1 'polypeptide(L)'
;RVLSVFEAYADHAEHAYERGCRGCGLLNAAAEFPAGDAGRQAVRAHKEEVEALLNQHLAEMMPGNVERAAQLARHLAFLLEGAIVRAGLEGNSDCVIQAKHMAASMLEAA
;
A
#
# COMPACT_ATOMS: atom_id res chain seq x y z
N ARG A 1 5.15 -3.09 12.97
CA ARG A 1 4.61 -4.08 12.01
C ARG A 1 3.82 -3.45 10.88
N VAL A 2 2.81 -2.65 11.19
CA VAL A 2 2.07 -1.92 10.15
C VAL A 2 3.03 -1.01 9.39
N LEU A 3 3.84 -0.25 10.10
CA LEU A 3 4.80 0.66 9.48
C LEU A 3 5.89 -0.08 8.70
N SER A 4 6.20 -1.33 9.08
CA SER A 4 7.15 -2.15 8.34
C SER A 4 6.69 -2.43 6.91
N VAL A 5 5.38 -2.52 6.69
CA VAL A 5 4.83 -2.69 5.34
C VAL A 5 5.16 -1.47 4.48
N PHE A 6 4.99 -0.28 5.03
CA PHE A 6 5.33 0.98 4.34
C PHE A 6 6.83 1.09 4.09
N GLU A 7 7.65 0.70 5.07
CA GLU A 7 9.11 0.70 4.93
C GLU A 7 9.57 -0.24 3.82
N ALA A 8 9.00 -1.44 3.76
CA ALA A 8 9.33 -2.41 2.71
C ALA A 8 8.99 -1.86 1.32
N TYR A 9 7.84 -1.20 1.18
CA TYR A 9 7.45 -0.60 -0.09
C TYR A 9 8.34 0.59 -0.46
N ALA A 10 8.74 1.42 0.51
CA ALA A 10 9.64 2.53 0.25
C ALA A 10 11.01 2.04 -0.22
N ASP A 11 11.53 1.01 0.42
CA ASP A 11 12.81 0.40 0.09
C ASP A 11 12.80 -0.20 -1.30
N HIS A 12 11.76 -0.98 -1.59
CA HIS A 12 11.58 -1.59 -2.92
C HIS A 12 11.42 -0.52 -4.00
N ALA A 13 10.64 0.53 -3.74
CA ALA A 13 10.40 1.61 -4.68
C ALA A 13 11.71 2.36 -5.00
N GLU A 14 12.53 2.64 -3.98
CA GLU A 14 13.79 3.34 -4.19
C GLU A 14 14.70 2.59 -5.16
N HIS A 15 14.86 1.27 -4.97
CA HIS A 15 15.64 0.45 -5.87
C HIS A 15 15.02 0.38 -7.27
N ALA A 16 13.70 0.30 -7.36
CA ALA A 16 13.00 0.27 -8.64
C ALA A 16 13.19 1.58 -9.41
N TYR A 17 13.12 2.72 -8.72
CA TYR A 17 13.28 4.03 -9.37
C TYR A 17 14.72 4.27 -9.84
N GLU A 18 15.69 3.76 -9.12
CA GLU A 18 17.10 3.79 -9.57
C GLU A 18 17.27 3.08 -10.91
N ARG A 19 16.42 2.10 -11.18
CA ARG A 19 16.41 1.34 -12.44
C ARG A 19 15.42 1.91 -13.47
N GLY A 20 14.80 3.06 -13.20
CA GLY A 20 13.88 3.73 -14.12
C GLY A 20 12.44 3.25 -14.09
N CYS A 21 12.03 2.52 -13.05
CA CYS A 21 10.63 2.10 -12.90
C CYS A 21 9.71 3.29 -12.63
N ARG A 22 8.43 3.16 -13.00
CA ARG A 22 7.43 4.23 -12.96
C ARG A 22 6.29 3.90 -12.00
N GLY A 23 6.60 3.39 -10.81
CA GLY A 23 5.62 2.98 -9.83
C GLY A 23 5.34 1.48 -9.89
N CYS A 24 4.13 1.05 -9.51
CA CYS A 24 3.79 -0.36 -9.52
C CYS A 24 3.58 -0.87 -10.94
N GLY A 25 4.49 -1.69 -11.42
CA GLY A 25 4.43 -2.25 -12.79
C GLY A 25 3.16 -3.06 -13.02
N LEU A 26 2.72 -3.83 -12.02
CA LEU A 26 1.50 -4.62 -12.13
C LEU A 26 0.27 -3.73 -12.26
N LEU A 27 0.19 -2.66 -11.49
CA LEU A 27 -0.93 -1.73 -11.54
C LEU A 27 -0.94 -0.98 -12.87
N ASN A 28 0.22 -0.54 -13.35
CA ASN A 28 0.34 0.14 -14.63
C ASN A 28 -0.10 -0.76 -15.78
N ALA A 29 0.30 -2.02 -15.77
CA ALA A 29 -0.14 -2.99 -16.77
C ALA A 29 -1.64 -3.27 -16.68
N ALA A 30 -2.17 -3.40 -15.46
CA ALA A 30 -3.59 -3.69 -15.25
C ALA A 30 -4.49 -2.58 -15.77
N ALA A 31 -4.04 -1.33 -15.80
CA ALA A 31 -4.82 -0.21 -16.31
C ALA A 31 -5.15 -0.35 -17.80
N GLU A 32 -4.38 -1.15 -18.53
CA GLU A 32 -4.60 -1.39 -19.97
C GLU A 32 -5.54 -2.56 -20.23
N PHE A 33 -5.93 -3.33 -19.21
CA PHE A 33 -6.81 -4.50 -19.37
C PHE A 33 -8.26 -4.17 -19.05
N PRO A 34 -9.23 -4.83 -19.74
CA PRO A 34 -10.64 -4.68 -19.42
C PRO A 34 -10.95 -5.19 -18.00
N ALA A 35 -12.01 -4.67 -17.40
CA ALA A 35 -12.51 -5.19 -16.13
C ALA A 35 -12.88 -6.67 -16.30
N GLY A 36 -12.55 -7.51 -15.32
CA GLY A 36 -12.77 -8.92 -15.36
C GLY A 36 -11.69 -9.75 -16.03
N ASP A 37 -10.69 -9.11 -16.65
CA ASP A 37 -9.53 -9.79 -17.20
C ASP A 37 -8.73 -10.45 -16.09
N ALA A 38 -8.16 -11.64 -16.38
CA ALA A 38 -7.39 -12.40 -15.39
C ALA A 38 -6.18 -11.61 -14.86
N GLY A 39 -5.54 -10.80 -15.70
CA GLY A 39 -4.42 -9.96 -15.28
C GLY A 39 -4.85 -8.91 -14.25
N ARG A 40 -5.99 -8.26 -14.50
CA ARG A 40 -6.55 -7.29 -13.54
C ARG A 40 -6.96 -7.96 -12.25
N GLN A 41 -7.54 -9.15 -12.34
CA GLN A 41 -7.93 -9.91 -11.15
C GLN A 41 -6.72 -10.30 -10.30
N ALA A 42 -5.62 -10.68 -10.94
CA ALA A 42 -4.38 -11.01 -10.24
C ALA A 42 -3.82 -9.80 -9.47
N VAL A 43 -3.85 -8.61 -10.08
CA VAL A 43 -3.41 -7.38 -9.42
C VAL A 43 -4.33 -7.04 -8.24
N ARG A 44 -5.64 -7.15 -8.45
CA ARG A 44 -6.62 -6.94 -7.39
C ARG A 44 -6.39 -7.87 -6.21
N ALA A 45 -6.17 -9.15 -6.48
CA ALA A 45 -5.91 -10.14 -5.42
C ALA A 45 -4.65 -9.78 -4.62
N HIS A 46 -3.59 -9.31 -5.29
CA HIS A 46 -2.38 -8.87 -4.63
C HIS A 46 -2.65 -7.68 -3.69
N LYS A 47 -3.43 -6.70 -4.16
CA LYS A 47 -3.80 -5.54 -3.33
C LYS A 47 -4.63 -5.95 -2.12
N GLU A 48 -5.54 -6.90 -2.31
CA GLU A 48 -6.33 -7.44 -1.21
C GLU A 48 -5.48 -8.19 -0.18
N GLU A 49 -4.44 -8.89 -0.62
CA GLU A 49 -3.49 -9.55 0.26
C GLU A 49 -2.74 -8.55 1.15
N VAL A 50 -2.32 -7.43 0.59
CA VAL A 50 -1.65 -6.37 1.36
C VAL A 50 -2.60 -5.77 2.39
N GLU A 51 -3.85 -5.50 2.01
CA GLU A 51 -4.85 -5.01 2.93
C GLU A 51 -5.12 -6.03 4.05
N ALA A 52 -5.19 -7.32 3.72
CA ALA A 52 -5.38 -8.38 4.71
C ALA A 52 -4.21 -8.46 5.69
N LEU A 53 -2.99 -8.26 5.21
CA LEU A 53 -1.81 -8.23 6.08
C LEU A 53 -1.87 -7.06 7.06
N LEU A 54 -2.25 -5.88 6.58
CA LEU A 54 -2.44 -4.70 7.43
C LEU A 54 -3.53 -4.96 8.47
N ASN A 55 -4.63 -5.58 8.05
CA ASN A 55 -5.73 -5.91 8.95
C ASN A 55 -5.29 -6.88 10.04
N GLN A 56 -4.49 -7.87 9.69
CA GLN A 56 -3.96 -8.83 10.66
C GLN A 56 -3.15 -8.12 11.75
N HIS A 57 -2.25 -7.23 11.36
CA HIS A 57 -1.43 -6.49 12.32
C HIS A 57 -2.27 -5.54 13.18
N LEU A 58 -3.25 -4.87 12.57
CA LEU A 58 -4.14 -3.96 13.30
C LEU A 58 -5.06 -4.70 14.26
N ALA A 59 -5.54 -5.88 13.87
CA ALA A 59 -6.36 -6.71 14.76
C ALA A 59 -5.59 -7.13 16.01
N GLU A 60 -4.30 -7.41 15.89
CA GLU A 60 -3.44 -7.71 17.02
C GLU A 60 -3.26 -6.50 17.95
N MET A 61 -3.24 -5.29 17.40
CA MET A 61 -3.12 -4.05 18.18
C MET A 61 -4.43 -3.64 18.84
N MET A 62 -5.55 -4.02 18.23
CA MET A 62 -6.90 -3.58 18.60
C MET A 62 -7.83 -4.77 18.78
N PRO A 63 -7.52 -5.72 19.71
CA PRO A 63 -8.24 -6.99 19.78
C PRO A 63 -9.72 -6.86 20.14
N GLY A 64 -10.11 -5.75 20.75
CA GLY A 64 -11.51 -5.50 21.10
C GLY A 64 -12.30 -4.74 20.05
N ASN A 65 -11.72 -4.43 18.90
CA ASN A 65 -12.35 -3.55 17.92
C ASN A 65 -12.07 -4.01 16.49
N VAL A 66 -12.68 -5.13 16.11
CA VAL A 66 -12.47 -5.79 14.82
C VAL A 66 -12.89 -4.88 13.65
N GLU A 67 -14.02 -4.20 13.78
CA GLU A 67 -14.52 -3.31 12.72
C GLU A 67 -13.61 -2.12 12.48
N ARG A 68 -13.11 -1.52 13.55
CA ARG A 68 -12.20 -0.37 13.44
C ARG A 68 -10.88 -0.79 12.81
N ALA A 69 -10.36 -1.96 13.18
CA ALA A 69 -9.14 -2.49 12.59
C ALA A 69 -9.29 -2.69 11.07
N ALA A 70 -10.42 -3.25 10.63
CA ALA A 70 -10.68 -3.45 9.22
C ALA A 70 -10.81 -2.14 8.45
N GLN A 71 -11.50 -1.15 9.01
CA GLN A 71 -11.62 0.17 8.40
C GLN A 71 -10.25 0.84 8.27
N LEU A 72 -9.46 0.80 9.32
CA LEU A 72 -8.13 1.42 9.32
C LEU A 72 -7.20 0.73 8.34
N ALA A 73 -7.27 -0.60 8.25
CA ALA A 73 -6.49 -1.36 7.25
C ALA A 73 -6.79 -0.87 5.84
N ARG A 74 -8.06 -0.64 5.54
CA ARG A 74 -8.47 -0.17 4.22
C ARG A 74 -7.99 1.26 3.95
N HIS A 75 -8.09 2.14 4.93
CA HIS A 75 -7.56 3.49 4.83
C HIS A 75 -6.06 3.47 4.56
N LEU A 76 -5.32 2.63 5.29
CA LEU A 76 -3.87 2.52 5.11
C LEU A 76 -3.50 1.90 3.78
N ALA A 77 -4.26 0.91 3.30
CA ALA A 77 -4.04 0.32 1.98
C ALA A 77 -4.22 1.36 0.87
N PHE A 78 -5.28 2.16 0.94
CA PHE A 78 -5.52 3.21 -0.04
C PHE A 78 -4.44 4.30 0.04
N LEU A 79 -4.00 4.66 1.23
CA LEU A 79 -2.91 5.61 1.43
C LEU A 79 -1.62 5.10 0.78
N LEU A 80 -1.28 3.84 1.01
CA LEU A 80 -0.09 3.22 0.45
C LEU A 80 -0.15 3.19 -1.08
N GLU A 81 -1.28 2.78 -1.65
CA GLU A 81 -1.46 2.71 -3.10
C GLU A 81 -1.34 4.08 -3.75
N GLY A 82 -1.98 5.10 -3.15
CA GLY A 82 -1.87 6.46 -3.65
C GLY A 82 -0.45 6.99 -3.59
N ALA A 83 0.25 6.71 -2.51
CA ALA A 83 1.64 7.12 -2.34
C ALA A 83 2.57 6.46 -3.36
N ILE A 84 2.33 5.19 -3.69
CA ILE A 84 3.12 4.46 -4.70
C ILE A 84 2.93 5.10 -6.08
N VAL A 85 1.70 5.44 -6.44
CA VAL A 85 1.42 6.11 -7.70
C VAL A 85 2.14 7.46 -7.80
N ARG A 86 2.04 8.28 -6.76
CA ARG A 86 2.71 9.58 -6.72
C ARG A 86 4.22 9.44 -6.75
N ALA A 87 4.75 8.48 -6.01
CA ALA A 87 6.19 8.20 -6.01
C ALA A 87 6.69 7.81 -7.39
N GLY A 88 5.90 7.01 -8.12
CA GLY A 88 6.22 6.64 -9.49
C GLY A 88 6.29 7.84 -10.43
N LEU A 89 5.38 8.81 -10.26
CA LEU A 89 5.37 10.04 -11.05
C LEU A 89 6.55 10.95 -10.72
N GLU A 90 6.99 10.97 -9.47
CA GLU A 90 8.11 11.80 -9.03
C GLU A 90 9.48 11.12 -9.20
N GLY A 91 9.49 9.80 -9.35
CA GLY A 91 10.72 9.04 -9.59
C GLY A 91 11.56 8.78 -8.35
N ASN A 92 10.98 8.85 -7.17
CA ASN A 92 11.66 8.54 -5.91
C ASN A 92 10.65 8.05 -4.86
N SER A 93 11.13 7.64 -3.69
CA SER A 93 10.31 7.04 -2.65
C SER A 93 9.76 8.05 -1.62
N ASP A 94 9.96 9.34 -1.80
CA ASP A 94 9.59 10.35 -0.80
C ASP A 94 8.11 10.31 -0.42
N CYS A 95 7.22 10.12 -1.41
CA CYS A 95 5.79 10.04 -1.14
C CYS A 95 5.43 8.83 -0.28
N VAL A 96 6.11 7.71 -0.45
CA VAL A 96 5.87 6.52 0.38
C VAL A 96 6.36 6.75 1.80
N ILE A 97 7.48 7.44 1.97
CA ILE A 97 8.00 7.80 3.30
C ILE A 97 7.03 8.76 4.00
N GLN A 98 6.50 9.74 3.27
CA GLN A 98 5.48 10.64 3.81
C GLN A 98 4.22 9.88 4.24
N ALA A 99 3.79 8.93 3.42
CA ALA A 99 2.64 8.08 3.74
C ALA A 99 2.88 7.28 5.02
N LYS A 100 4.09 6.80 5.22
CA LYS A 100 4.47 6.12 6.47
C LYS A 100 4.26 7.03 7.68
N HIS A 101 4.67 8.28 7.58
CA HIS A 101 4.47 9.24 8.67
C HIS A 101 2.98 9.55 8.90
N MET A 102 2.20 9.63 7.83
CA MET A 102 0.75 9.78 7.93
C MET A 102 0.12 8.56 8.61
N ALA A 103 0.56 7.37 8.24
CA ALA A 103 0.09 6.13 8.86
C ALA A 103 0.41 6.10 10.35
N ALA A 104 1.61 6.53 10.74
CA ALA A 104 2.00 6.61 12.15
C ALA A 104 1.06 7.53 12.93
N SER A 105 0.72 8.69 12.36
CA SER A 105 -0.23 9.62 12.99
C SER A 105 -1.62 9.00 13.14
N MET A 106 -2.09 8.29 12.12
CA MET A 106 -3.39 7.61 12.17
C MET A 106 -3.42 6.53 13.25
N LEU A 107 -2.32 5.80 13.41
CA LEU A 107 -2.21 4.75 14.42
C LEU A 107 -2.22 5.34 15.85
N GLU A 108 -1.57 6.47 16.05
CA GLU A 108 -1.57 7.16 17.34
C GLU A 108 -2.95 7.66 17.72
N ALA A 109 -3.77 8.05 16.75
CA ALA A 109 -5.12 8.55 16.96
C ALA A 109 -6.16 7.42 17.11
N ALA A 110 -5.78 6.21 16.84
CA ALA A 110 -6.71 5.08 16.86
C ALA A 110 -7.02 4.56 18.27
#